data_6c535d0125e5f7043bff358bad3b6041
#
_entry.id   6c535d0125e5f7043bff358bad3b6041
#
_cell.length_a   1.000
_cell.length_b   1.000
_cell.length_c   1.000
_cell.angle_alpha   90.00
_cell.angle_beta   90.00
_cell.angle_gamma   90.00
#
_symmetry.space_group_name_H-M   'P 1'
#
loop_
_entity.id
_entity.type
_entity.pdbx_description
1 polymer ?
#
loop_
_entity_poly.entity_id
_entity_poly.type
_entity_poly.pdbx_seq_one_letter_code
_entity_poly.pdbx_strand_id
1 'polypeptide(L)'
;MSARGLVHHIDLTVGDVAASRRFYDAVLGFMGYRRVQDYAHGSDWNRLPPAPFHSIGIRIAEGPEAERAHDRYSRGLHHLAWAAESREDVDRLHELLIDIGAVILDVPVDYLQYGPDYYAVFFADPDGIKLEYVAGVTGDPL
;
A
#
# COMPACT_ATOMS: atom_id res chain seq x y z
N MET A 1 12.81 -14.61 -16.61
CA MET A 1 12.69 -13.14 -16.60
C MET A 1 13.65 -12.55 -15.59
N SER A 2 14.26 -11.42 -15.94
CA SER A 2 15.17 -10.73 -15.02
C SER A 2 14.39 -10.07 -13.88
N ALA A 3 14.91 -10.23 -12.66
CA ALA A 3 14.38 -9.49 -11.48
C ALA A 3 15.09 -8.14 -11.28
N ARG A 4 16.04 -7.81 -12.20
CA ARG A 4 16.81 -6.58 -12.05
C ARG A 4 15.91 -5.34 -12.11
N GLY A 5 15.96 -4.52 -11.06
CA GLY A 5 15.21 -3.27 -10.98
C GLY A 5 13.78 -3.38 -10.46
N LEU A 6 13.28 -4.58 -10.22
CA LEU A 6 12.01 -4.73 -9.49
C LEU A 6 12.22 -4.28 -8.04
N VAL A 7 11.21 -3.62 -7.50
CA VAL A 7 11.25 -3.24 -6.08
C VAL A 7 11.24 -4.51 -5.24
N HIS A 8 12.25 -4.68 -4.39
CA HIS A 8 12.38 -5.85 -3.52
C HIS A 8 11.53 -5.70 -2.27
N HIS A 9 11.71 -4.61 -1.54
CA HIS A 9 10.91 -4.32 -0.36
C HIS A 9 10.83 -2.81 -0.11
N ILE A 10 9.82 -2.43 0.65
CA ILE A 10 9.61 -1.06 1.12
C ILE A 10 9.35 -1.13 2.61
N ASP A 11 10.07 -0.33 3.40
CA ASP A 11 9.82 -0.16 4.82
C ASP A 11 9.17 1.20 5.07
N LEU A 12 8.06 1.19 5.82
CA LEU A 12 7.32 2.38 6.19
C LEU A 12 7.51 2.64 7.69
N THR A 13 7.74 3.89 8.05
CA THR A 13 7.82 4.29 9.45
C THR A 13 6.42 4.65 9.94
N VAL A 14 6.01 4.08 11.08
CA VAL A 14 4.65 4.20 11.62
C VAL A 14 4.67 4.67 13.06
N GLY A 15 3.59 5.33 13.48
CA GLY A 15 3.48 5.86 14.84
C GLY A 15 2.95 4.85 15.86
N ASP A 16 2.15 3.89 15.42
CA ASP A 16 1.52 2.86 16.27
C ASP A 16 1.59 1.51 15.58
N VAL A 17 2.49 0.65 16.03
CA VAL A 17 2.72 -0.67 15.41
C VAL A 17 1.47 -1.54 15.50
N ALA A 18 0.72 -1.53 16.59
CA ALA A 18 -0.48 -2.36 16.74
C ALA A 18 -1.59 -1.94 15.78
N ALA A 19 -1.84 -0.64 15.65
CA ALA A 19 -2.82 -0.11 14.71
C ALA A 19 -2.41 -0.41 13.26
N SER A 20 -1.13 -0.22 12.94
CA SER A 20 -0.60 -0.48 11.60
C SER A 20 -0.62 -1.96 11.25
N ARG A 21 -0.34 -2.85 12.21
CA ARG A 21 -0.50 -4.32 11.99
C ARG A 21 -1.92 -4.68 11.60
N ARG A 22 -2.92 -4.16 12.30
CA ARG A 22 -4.32 -4.44 11.97
C ARG A 22 -4.68 -3.97 10.58
N PHE A 23 -4.25 -2.76 10.22
CA PHE A 23 -4.50 -2.18 8.90
C PHE A 23 -3.82 -3.00 7.80
N TYR A 24 -2.51 -3.23 7.92
CA TYR A 24 -1.75 -3.93 6.89
C TYR A 24 -2.05 -5.42 6.81
N ASP A 25 -2.42 -6.08 7.92
CA ASP A 25 -2.94 -7.45 7.87
C ASP A 25 -4.17 -7.55 6.95
N ALA A 26 -5.10 -6.60 7.08
CA ALA A 26 -6.31 -6.59 6.27
C ALA A 26 -6.00 -6.25 4.80
N VAL A 27 -5.31 -5.14 4.56
CA VAL A 27 -5.08 -4.62 3.20
C VAL A 27 -4.10 -5.49 2.43
N LEU A 28 -2.95 -5.79 3.00
CA LEU A 28 -1.94 -6.62 2.35
C LEU A 28 -2.40 -8.07 2.26
N GLY A 29 -3.12 -8.57 3.26
CA GLY A 29 -3.72 -9.90 3.21
C GLY A 29 -4.69 -10.05 2.05
N PHE A 30 -5.50 -9.04 1.78
CA PHE A 30 -6.38 -8.99 0.60
C PHE A 30 -5.57 -9.11 -0.70
N MET A 31 -4.41 -8.46 -0.76
CA MET A 31 -3.54 -8.45 -1.94
C MET A 31 -2.67 -9.71 -2.07
N GLY A 32 -2.78 -10.68 -1.15
CA GLY A 32 -2.02 -11.92 -1.20
C GLY A 32 -0.69 -11.91 -0.44
N TYR A 33 -0.42 -10.88 0.35
CA TYR A 33 0.72 -10.87 1.26
C TYR A 33 0.37 -11.63 2.54
N ARG A 34 1.40 -12.13 3.22
CA ARG A 34 1.25 -12.76 4.53
C ARG A 34 2.28 -12.15 5.49
N ARG A 35 1.85 -11.86 6.71
CA ARG A 35 2.78 -11.44 7.76
C ARG A 35 3.68 -12.61 8.13
N VAL A 36 5.00 -12.42 8.00
CA VAL A 36 5.99 -13.49 8.15
C VAL A 36 6.92 -13.27 9.33
N GLN A 37 7.04 -12.04 9.83
CA GLN A 37 7.94 -11.72 10.91
C GLN A 37 7.39 -10.59 11.75
N ASP A 38 7.46 -10.74 13.07
CA ASP A 38 7.19 -9.69 14.05
C ASP A 38 8.46 -9.37 14.82
N TYR A 39 8.67 -8.09 15.02
CA TYR A 39 9.72 -7.53 15.89
C TYR A 39 9.06 -6.71 16.98
N ALA A 40 9.82 -6.35 18.01
CA ALA A 40 9.34 -5.42 19.03
C ALA A 40 8.95 -4.06 18.42
N HIS A 41 9.62 -3.66 17.35
CA HIS A 41 9.48 -2.35 16.70
C HIS A 41 8.78 -2.37 15.34
N GLY A 42 8.28 -3.52 14.87
CA GLY A 42 7.62 -3.60 13.58
C GLY A 42 7.29 -5.00 13.12
N SER A 43 6.93 -5.12 11.85
CA SER A 43 6.55 -6.38 11.21
C SER A 43 6.86 -6.37 9.72
N ASP A 44 6.94 -7.56 9.12
CA ASP A 44 7.12 -7.72 7.68
C ASP A 44 6.01 -8.58 7.09
N TRP A 45 5.54 -8.21 5.92
CA TRP A 45 4.61 -8.97 5.08
C TRP A 45 5.28 -9.29 3.76
N ASN A 46 5.23 -10.54 3.33
CA ASN A 46 5.80 -10.98 2.06
C ASN A 46 4.71 -11.50 1.13
N ARG A 47 4.85 -11.23 -0.16
CA ARG A 47 4.15 -12.00 -1.18
C ARG A 47 4.79 -13.38 -1.26
N LEU A 48 3.95 -14.40 -1.41
CA LEU A 48 4.39 -15.80 -1.41
C LEU A 48 4.46 -16.36 -2.83
N PRO A 49 5.36 -17.33 -3.08
CA PRO A 49 5.38 -18.04 -4.36
C PRO A 49 3.99 -18.61 -4.71
N PRO A 50 3.64 -18.73 -6.02
CA PRO A 50 4.46 -18.49 -7.20
C PRO A 50 4.62 -17.01 -7.62
N ALA A 51 3.99 -16.09 -6.91
CA ALA A 51 4.16 -14.65 -7.20
C ALA A 51 5.62 -14.23 -6.99
N PRO A 52 6.12 -13.25 -7.76
CA PRO A 52 7.44 -12.68 -7.51
C PRO A 52 7.55 -12.14 -6.10
N PHE A 53 8.73 -12.29 -5.48
CA PHE A 53 8.97 -11.79 -4.14
C PHE A 53 8.79 -10.28 -4.07
N HIS A 54 8.06 -9.84 -3.06
CA HIS A 54 7.96 -8.44 -2.66
C HIS A 54 7.63 -8.39 -1.18
N SER A 55 8.19 -7.43 -0.46
CA SER A 55 7.94 -7.28 0.96
C SER A 55 7.57 -5.85 1.32
N ILE A 56 6.64 -5.73 2.23
CA ILE A 56 6.31 -4.46 2.91
C ILE A 56 6.62 -4.64 4.37
N GLY A 57 7.40 -3.72 4.94
CA GLY A 57 7.69 -3.70 6.36
C GLY A 57 7.20 -2.43 7.03
N ILE A 58 6.90 -2.53 8.33
CA ILE A 58 6.66 -1.36 9.16
C ILE A 58 7.70 -1.30 10.28
N ARG A 59 8.10 -0.09 10.64
CA ARG A 59 9.06 0.19 11.74
C ARG A 59 8.52 1.35 12.55
N ILE A 60 8.63 1.26 13.88
CA ILE A 60 8.20 2.35 14.77
C ILE A 60 9.01 3.61 14.53
N ALA A 61 8.35 4.76 14.56
CA ALA A 61 9.00 6.06 14.46
C ALA A 61 9.88 6.32 15.70
N GLU A 62 11.03 6.93 15.48
CA GLU A 62 12.01 7.26 16.52
C GLU A 62 12.53 8.68 16.33
N GLY A 63 13.05 9.27 17.39
CA GLY A 63 13.70 10.58 17.35
C GLY A 63 12.73 11.74 17.50
N PRO A 64 13.21 12.98 17.26
CA PRO A 64 12.47 14.19 17.58
C PRO A 64 11.19 14.39 16.73
N GLU A 65 11.11 13.74 15.58
CA GLU A 65 9.94 13.83 14.68
C GLU A 65 8.99 12.63 14.81
N ALA A 66 9.16 11.79 15.84
CA ALA A 66 8.39 10.54 15.99
C ALA A 66 6.88 10.73 16.08
N GLU A 67 6.42 11.87 16.60
CA GLU A 67 5.00 12.21 16.72
C GLU A 67 4.42 12.90 15.48
N ARG A 68 5.24 13.19 14.49
CA ARG A 68 4.81 13.91 13.29
C ARG A 68 4.13 12.97 12.31
N ALA A 69 2.88 13.29 11.95
CA ALA A 69 2.16 12.56 10.91
C ALA A 69 2.86 12.72 9.55
N HIS A 70 2.67 11.73 8.67
CA HIS A 70 3.22 11.79 7.32
C HIS A 70 2.61 12.92 6.52
N ASP A 71 3.46 13.69 5.86
CA ASP A 71 3.06 14.75 4.94
C ASP A 71 3.57 14.40 3.53
N ARG A 72 2.65 14.02 2.64
CA ARG A 72 3.00 13.60 1.28
C ARG A 72 3.53 14.74 0.41
N TYR A 73 3.36 15.98 0.83
CA TYR A 73 3.86 17.15 0.10
C TYR A 73 5.25 17.58 0.57
N SER A 74 5.74 17.01 1.66
CA SER A 74 7.14 17.13 2.07
C SER A 74 8.02 16.19 1.23
N ARG A 75 9.32 16.45 1.20
CA ARG A 75 10.27 15.59 0.49
C ARG A 75 10.19 14.16 1.02
N GLY A 76 10.11 13.19 0.10
CA GLY A 76 10.05 11.77 0.41
C GLY A 76 8.93 11.08 -0.35
N LEU A 77 8.22 10.17 0.29
CA LEU A 77 7.14 9.42 -0.32
C LEU A 77 5.91 10.30 -0.52
N HIS A 78 5.45 10.45 -1.77
CA HIS A 78 4.17 11.06 -2.06
C HIS A 78 3.03 10.06 -1.82
N HIS A 79 3.11 8.90 -2.46
CA HIS A 79 2.17 7.81 -2.25
C HIS A 79 2.76 6.49 -2.78
N LEU A 80 2.13 5.39 -2.41
CA LEU A 80 2.50 4.04 -2.84
C LEU A 80 1.31 3.39 -3.51
N ALA A 81 1.51 2.81 -4.69
CA ALA A 81 0.46 2.18 -5.47
C ALA A 81 0.74 0.70 -5.70
N TRP A 82 -0.30 -0.13 -5.58
CA TRP A 82 -0.27 -1.53 -5.95
C TRP A 82 -1.14 -1.78 -7.17
N ALA A 83 -0.75 -2.73 -7.99
CA ALA A 83 -1.54 -3.16 -9.14
C ALA A 83 -2.67 -4.09 -8.71
N ALA A 84 -3.88 -3.79 -9.14
CA ALA A 84 -5.04 -4.65 -9.00
C ALA A 84 -5.19 -5.54 -10.26
N GLU A 85 -5.88 -6.66 -10.12
CA GLU A 85 -6.12 -7.58 -11.24
C GLU A 85 -7.22 -7.08 -12.18
N SER A 86 -8.19 -6.32 -11.65
CA SER A 86 -9.37 -5.88 -12.40
C SER A 86 -10.04 -4.69 -11.71
N ARG A 87 -11.00 -4.07 -12.39
CA ARG A 87 -11.85 -3.03 -11.80
C ARG A 87 -12.63 -3.58 -10.60
N GLU A 88 -13.16 -4.79 -10.73
CA GLU A 88 -13.90 -5.47 -9.65
C GLU A 88 -13.00 -5.72 -8.43
N ASP A 89 -11.72 -5.98 -8.66
CA ASP A 89 -10.74 -6.15 -7.59
C ASP A 89 -10.53 -4.85 -6.81
N VAL A 90 -10.47 -3.71 -7.51
CA VAL A 90 -10.42 -2.38 -6.87
C VAL A 90 -11.69 -2.13 -6.04
N ASP A 91 -12.86 -2.46 -6.58
CA ASP A 91 -14.12 -2.30 -5.88
C ASP A 91 -14.18 -3.16 -4.61
N ARG A 92 -13.66 -4.39 -4.67
CA ARG A 92 -13.62 -5.27 -3.50
C ARG A 92 -12.69 -4.75 -2.41
N LEU A 93 -11.55 -4.17 -2.77
CA LEU A 93 -10.70 -3.52 -1.78
C LEU A 93 -11.41 -2.32 -1.15
N HIS A 94 -12.12 -1.53 -1.94
CA HIS A 94 -12.91 -0.42 -1.42
C HIS A 94 -13.93 -0.88 -0.36
N GLU A 95 -14.63 -1.97 -0.61
CA GLU A 95 -15.55 -2.56 0.38
C GLU A 95 -14.82 -2.96 1.67
N LEU A 96 -13.65 -3.59 1.56
CA LEU A 96 -12.81 -3.94 2.71
C LEU A 96 -12.40 -2.70 3.50
N LEU A 97 -11.99 -1.64 2.81
CA LEU A 97 -11.58 -0.38 3.45
C LEU A 97 -12.73 0.24 4.25
N ILE A 98 -13.95 0.21 3.72
CA ILE A 98 -15.14 0.65 4.44
C ILE A 98 -15.35 -0.21 5.69
N ASP A 99 -15.27 -1.53 5.55
CA ASP A 99 -15.52 -2.48 6.64
C ASP A 99 -14.53 -2.31 7.80
N ILE A 100 -13.27 -2.02 7.51
CA ILE A 100 -12.26 -1.81 8.55
C ILE A 100 -12.20 -0.38 9.06
N GLY A 101 -13.03 0.52 8.54
CA GLY A 101 -13.06 1.92 8.94
C GLY A 101 -11.84 2.74 8.49
N ALA A 102 -11.19 2.34 7.40
CA ALA A 102 -10.05 3.06 6.86
C ALA A 102 -10.45 4.42 6.29
N VAL A 103 -9.48 5.33 6.23
CA VAL A 103 -9.68 6.65 5.61
C VAL A 103 -9.63 6.48 4.09
N ILE A 104 -10.73 6.79 3.42
CA ILE A 104 -10.81 6.78 1.96
C ILE A 104 -10.64 8.21 1.47
N LEU A 105 -9.61 8.45 0.66
CA LEU A 105 -9.30 9.76 0.11
C LEU A 105 -10.12 10.03 -1.14
N ASP A 106 -10.15 9.06 -2.06
CA ASP A 106 -10.95 9.13 -3.28
C ASP A 106 -11.53 7.75 -3.57
N VAL A 107 -12.86 7.66 -3.70
CA VAL A 107 -13.56 6.42 -4.07
C VAL A 107 -13.12 5.94 -5.45
N PRO A 108 -13.34 4.66 -5.79
CA PRO A 108 -12.98 4.14 -7.12
C PRO A 108 -13.62 4.93 -8.26
N VAL A 109 -12.80 5.48 -9.14
CA VAL A 109 -13.22 6.17 -10.36
C VAL A 109 -12.17 6.00 -11.45
N ASP A 110 -12.58 6.32 -12.69
CA ASP A 110 -11.66 6.37 -13.82
C ASP A 110 -10.83 7.65 -13.80
N TYR A 111 -9.53 7.50 -14.04
CA TYR A 111 -8.57 8.62 -14.17
C TYR A 111 -8.02 8.61 -15.59
N LEU A 112 -8.82 9.12 -16.54
CA LEU A 112 -8.49 9.08 -17.97
C LEU A 112 -7.20 9.83 -18.31
N GLN A 113 -6.84 10.82 -17.49
CA GLN A 113 -5.58 11.56 -17.65
C GLN A 113 -4.33 10.69 -17.43
N TYR A 114 -4.46 9.56 -16.75
CA TYR A 114 -3.35 8.62 -16.52
C TYR A 114 -3.39 7.41 -17.45
N GLY A 115 -4.50 7.20 -18.14
CA GLY A 115 -4.65 6.10 -19.09
C GLY A 115 -6.12 5.75 -19.35
N PRO A 116 -6.43 5.11 -20.50
CA PRO A 116 -7.82 4.85 -20.91
C PRO A 116 -8.56 3.91 -19.97
N ASP A 117 -7.84 3.01 -19.29
CA ASP A 117 -8.43 2.01 -18.39
C ASP A 117 -8.00 2.18 -16.94
N TYR A 118 -7.44 3.34 -16.61
CA TYR A 118 -6.93 3.62 -15.27
C TYR A 118 -8.09 3.78 -14.28
N TYR A 119 -8.29 2.79 -13.40
CA TYR A 119 -9.36 2.77 -12.41
C TYR A 119 -8.75 2.51 -11.03
N ALA A 120 -8.93 3.43 -10.09
CA ALA A 120 -8.20 3.38 -8.83
C ALA A 120 -9.02 3.86 -7.64
N VAL A 121 -8.68 3.35 -6.47
CA VAL A 121 -9.09 3.88 -5.17
C VAL A 121 -7.87 4.42 -4.44
N PHE A 122 -8.02 5.59 -3.82
CA PHE A 122 -6.99 6.21 -2.97
C PHE A 122 -7.46 6.19 -1.53
N PHE A 123 -6.56 5.79 -0.64
CA PHE A 123 -6.85 5.67 0.78
C PHE A 123 -5.61 6.03 1.60
N ALA A 124 -5.74 6.07 2.92
CA ALA A 124 -4.63 6.37 3.80
C ALA A 124 -4.49 5.30 4.87
N ASP A 125 -3.25 5.05 5.29
CA ASP A 125 -2.99 4.22 6.44
C ASP A 125 -3.20 5.01 7.76
N PRO A 126 -3.03 4.38 8.95
CA PRO A 126 -3.25 5.09 10.22
C PRO A 126 -2.36 6.32 10.43
N ASP A 127 -1.22 6.42 9.75
CA ASP A 127 -0.30 7.56 9.84
C ASP A 127 -0.53 8.63 8.77
N GLY A 128 -1.54 8.45 7.91
CA GLY A 128 -1.83 9.36 6.82
C GLY A 128 -0.98 9.12 5.57
N ILE A 129 -0.28 8.00 5.48
CA ILE A 129 0.45 7.65 4.25
C ILE A 129 -0.58 7.35 3.16
N LYS A 130 -0.51 8.09 2.04
CA LYS A 130 -1.41 7.91 0.91
C LYS A 130 -1.06 6.63 0.16
N LEU A 131 -2.08 5.82 -0.08
CA LEU A 131 -1.98 4.52 -0.75
C LEU A 131 -2.98 4.48 -1.91
N GLU A 132 -2.66 3.66 -2.90
CA GLU A 132 -3.47 3.51 -4.12
C GLU A 132 -3.55 2.05 -4.52
N TYR A 133 -4.72 1.63 -5.01
CA TYR A 133 -4.91 0.34 -5.65
C TYR A 133 -5.50 0.58 -7.03
N VAL A 134 -4.80 0.16 -8.09
CA VAL A 134 -5.11 0.59 -9.45
C VAL A 134 -5.15 -0.57 -10.43
N ALA A 135 -6.19 -0.59 -11.28
CA ALA A 135 -6.33 -1.49 -12.41
C ALA A 135 -6.12 -0.73 -13.73
N GLY A 136 -5.79 -1.47 -14.79
CA GLY A 136 -5.71 -0.93 -16.15
C GLY A 136 -4.40 -0.25 -16.49
N VAL A 137 -3.33 -0.51 -15.73
CA VAL A 137 -2.02 0.07 -16.03
C VAL A 137 -1.25 -0.85 -16.97
N THR A 138 -1.12 -0.42 -18.22
CA THR A 138 -0.19 -1.02 -19.16
C THR A 138 0.87 0.01 -19.48
N GLY A 139 2.10 -0.23 -19.05
CA GLY A 139 3.21 0.64 -19.38
C GLY A 139 3.77 0.30 -20.74
N ASP A 140 3.24 0.91 -21.80
CA ASP A 140 3.87 0.80 -23.12
C ASP A 140 5.13 1.68 -23.15
N PRO A 141 6.24 1.18 -23.73
CA PRO A 141 7.45 1.99 -23.84
C PRO A 141 7.21 3.25 -24.67
N LEU A 142 7.90 4.34 -24.31
CA LEU A 142 7.92 5.57 -25.09
C LEU A 142 8.64 5.38 -26.44
#